data_f047e8de22f75321360e952e6d7daa58
#
_entry.id   f047e8de22f75321360e952e6d7daa58
#
_cell.length_a   1.000
_cell.length_b   1.000
_cell.length_c   1.000
_cell.angle_alpha   90.00
_cell.angle_beta   90.00
_cell.angle_gamma   90.00
#
_symmetry.space_group_name_H-M   'P 1'
#
loop_
_entity.id
_entity.type
_entity.pdbx_description
1 polymer ?
#
loop_
_entity_poly.entity_id
_entity_poly.type
_entity_poly.pdbx_seq_one_letter_code
_entity_poly.pdbx_strand_id
1 'polypeptide(L)'
;QEGRLFAPLAFTKSYAMAAAALLSVTLAPVLMGYLIRGRIPAEQSNPINRWLTRIYRRPLDWVLHRPRATLLIALAVFATSAWPISQLGGEFMPPMDEGDLLYMPTALPGLSAAKASELLQQTDRMIRTVPEVETVFGKAGRADTATDPAPLVMFETTIRFKPRDQWRPGMTPEKLVEALDQAVRVPGLANIWVPPIRNRIDMLATGIKSPVGVKVSGADLQAIDRIAAEVEAVAKTVPGVSSALAERLSGGRYV
;
A
#
# COMPACT_ATOMS: atom_id res chain seq x y z
N GLN A 1 6.47 -11.54 7.69
CA GLN A 1 7.19 -10.68 6.73
C GLN A 1 6.94 -9.18 6.99
N GLU A 2 5.74 -8.81 7.43
CA GLU A 2 5.38 -7.45 7.84
C GLU A 2 6.32 -6.90 8.93
N GLY A 3 6.67 -7.71 9.91
CA GLY A 3 7.60 -7.33 10.97
C GLY A 3 9.00 -6.95 10.46
N ARG A 4 9.48 -7.56 9.38
CA ARG A 4 10.81 -7.22 8.82
C ARG A 4 10.83 -5.82 8.20
N LEU A 5 9.71 -5.39 7.62
CA LEU A 5 9.60 -4.06 7.00
C LEU A 5 9.35 -2.98 8.07
N PHE A 6 8.45 -3.24 9.01
CA PHE A 6 8.01 -2.23 9.97
C PHE A 6 8.79 -2.19 11.28
N ALA A 7 9.46 -3.28 11.68
CA ALA A 7 10.23 -3.28 12.93
C ALA A 7 11.30 -2.17 12.97
N PRO A 8 12.16 -1.97 11.95
CA PRO A 8 13.13 -0.87 11.95
C PRO A 8 12.48 0.51 12.07
N LEU A 9 11.36 0.72 11.35
CA LEU A 9 10.60 1.96 11.39
C LEU A 9 9.99 2.22 12.77
N ALA A 10 9.39 1.17 13.39
CA ALA A 10 8.81 1.26 14.72
C ALA A 10 9.86 1.58 15.79
N PHE A 11 11.04 0.95 15.74
CA PHE A 11 12.14 1.25 16.64
C PHE A 11 12.66 2.67 16.46
N THR A 12 12.91 3.10 15.25
CA THR A 12 13.38 4.46 14.96
C THR A 12 12.40 5.50 15.46
N LYS A 13 11.10 5.31 15.19
CA LYS A 13 10.05 6.20 15.66
C LYS A 13 9.97 6.23 17.18
N SER A 14 10.02 5.08 17.85
CA SER A 14 9.95 4.96 19.30
C SER A 14 11.14 5.64 19.97
N TYR A 15 12.35 5.43 19.48
CA TYR A 15 13.53 6.10 20.01
C TYR A 15 13.52 7.61 19.76
N ALA A 16 13.08 8.06 18.59
CA ALA A 16 12.93 9.48 18.31
C ALA A 16 11.92 10.15 19.23
N MET A 17 10.78 9.50 19.48
CA MET A 17 9.75 9.99 20.41
C MET A 17 10.25 10.04 21.87
N ALA A 18 10.95 8.99 22.33
CA ALA A 18 11.54 8.96 23.65
C ALA A 18 12.60 10.05 23.83
N ALA A 19 13.49 10.23 22.85
CA ALA A 19 14.48 11.29 22.86
C ALA A 19 13.83 12.68 22.85
N ALA A 20 12.81 12.91 22.04
CA ALA A 20 12.07 14.17 22.00
C ALA A 20 11.39 14.47 23.36
N ALA A 21 10.79 13.47 24.01
CA ALA A 21 10.21 13.62 25.33
C ALA A 21 11.26 13.99 26.39
N LEU A 22 12.41 13.32 26.39
CA LEU A 22 13.51 13.65 27.29
C LEU A 22 14.06 15.08 27.04
N LEU A 23 14.26 15.45 25.77
CA LEU A 23 14.73 16.80 25.42
C LEU A 23 13.72 17.89 25.79
N SER A 24 12.43 17.60 25.69
CA SER A 24 11.40 18.57 26.08
C SER A 24 11.41 18.89 27.58
N VAL A 25 11.78 17.92 28.42
CA VAL A 25 11.84 18.10 29.89
C VAL A 25 13.22 18.61 30.34
N THR A 26 14.27 18.34 29.59
CA THR A 26 15.65 18.72 29.97
C THR A 26 16.16 19.95 29.23
N LEU A 27 16.27 19.85 27.91
CA LEU A 27 16.87 20.90 27.07
C LEU A 27 15.96 22.12 26.92
N ALA A 28 14.65 21.91 26.73
CA ALA A 28 13.73 23.03 26.49
C ALA A 28 13.68 24.03 27.67
N PRO A 29 13.57 23.64 28.97
CA PRO A 29 13.62 24.56 30.08
C PRO A 29 14.98 25.31 30.18
N VAL A 30 16.07 24.64 29.91
CA VAL A 30 17.42 25.24 29.89
C VAL A 30 17.52 26.31 28.80
N LEU A 31 17.11 25.96 27.57
CA LEU A 31 17.08 26.92 26.46
C LEU A 31 16.14 28.11 26.75
N MET A 32 14.99 27.86 27.36
CA MET A 32 14.09 28.92 27.76
C MET A 32 14.77 29.90 28.75
N GLY A 33 15.53 29.37 29.72
CA GLY A 33 16.30 30.21 30.66
C GLY A 33 17.39 31.07 29.99
N TYR A 34 18.00 30.57 28.91
CA TYR A 34 19.03 31.31 28.16
C TYR A 34 18.47 32.25 27.08
N LEU A 35 17.40 31.86 26.40
CA LEU A 35 16.90 32.57 25.22
C LEU A 35 15.80 33.56 25.57
N ILE A 36 14.95 33.25 26.57
CA ILE A 36 13.87 34.16 26.99
C ILE A 36 14.42 35.19 27.97
N ARG A 37 14.72 36.37 27.43
CA ARG A 37 15.21 37.50 28.20
C ARG A 37 14.19 38.65 28.16
N GLY A 38 14.01 39.37 29.29
CA GLY A 38 13.14 40.52 29.38
C GLY A 38 11.96 40.32 30.33
N ARG A 39 11.06 41.31 30.41
CA ARG A 39 9.83 41.23 31.20
C ARG A 39 8.81 40.39 30.47
N ILE A 40 8.51 39.23 30.99
CA ILE A 40 7.44 38.37 30.51
C ILE A 40 6.12 38.94 31.03
N PRO A 41 5.17 39.35 30.18
CA PRO A 41 3.86 39.79 30.63
C PRO A 41 3.17 38.66 31.41
N ALA A 42 2.44 39.01 32.48
CA ALA A 42 1.68 38.01 33.22
C ALA A 42 0.67 37.33 32.31
N GLU A 43 0.50 35.99 32.44
CA GLU A 43 -0.43 35.20 31.63
C GLU A 43 -1.85 35.78 31.56
N GLN A 44 -2.27 36.43 32.63
CA GLN A 44 -3.57 37.10 32.74
C GLN A 44 -3.68 38.39 31.91
N SER A 45 -2.58 38.96 31.40
CA SER A 45 -2.61 40.14 30.53
C SER A 45 -3.07 39.81 29.11
N ASN A 46 -2.94 38.57 28.68
CA ASN A 46 -3.36 38.13 27.35
C ASN A 46 -4.89 37.90 27.30
N PRO A 47 -5.64 38.62 26.46
CA PRO A 47 -7.10 38.52 26.38
C PRO A 47 -7.55 37.10 25.95
N ILE A 48 -6.78 36.43 25.09
CA ILE A 48 -7.07 35.07 24.65
C ILE A 48 -6.96 34.09 25.81
N ASN A 49 -5.91 34.24 26.64
CA ASN A 49 -5.71 33.37 27.79
C ASN A 49 -6.79 33.56 28.85
N ARG A 50 -7.23 34.80 29.07
CA ARG A 50 -8.36 35.09 29.94
C ARG A 50 -9.67 34.48 29.47
N TRP A 51 -9.92 34.52 28.14
CA TRP A 51 -11.11 33.93 27.55
C TRP A 51 -11.11 32.40 27.67
N LEU A 52 -9.99 31.76 27.30
CA LEU A 52 -9.80 30.33 27.43
C LEU A 52 -9.93 29.86 28.88
N THR A 53 -9.29 30.54 29.82
CA THR A 53 -9.37 30.23 31.26
C THR A 53 -10.80 30.35 31.77
N ARG A 54 -11.57 31.35 31.34
CA ARG A 54 -12.96 31.52 31.73
C ARG A 54 -13.86 30.38 31.24
N ILE A 55 -13.66 29.93 30.01
CA ILE A 55 -14.40 28.79 29.43
C ILE A 55 -14.02 27.49 30.13
N TYR A 56 -12.73 27.27 30.33
CA TYR A 56 -12.22 26.01 30.87
C TYR A 56 -12.49 25.86 32.38
N ARG A 57 -12.58 26.94 33.11
CA ARG A 57 -12.75 26.92 34.57
C ARG A 57 -14.02 26.17 34.99
N ARG A 58 -15.15 26.40 34.34
CA ARG A 58 -16.42 25.73 34.66
C ARG A 58 -16.39 24.22 34.52
N PRO A 59 -15.96 23.64 33.38
CA PRO A 59 -15.77 22.20 33.27
C PRO A 59 -14.76 21.67 34.29
N LEU A 60 -13.65 22.37 34.50
CA LEU A 60 -12.62 21.95 35.44
C LEU A 60 -13.16 21.88 36.87
N ASP A 61 -13.86 22.92 37.33
CA ASP A 61 -14.48 22.94 38.66
C ASP A 61 -15.48 21.78 38.82
N TRP A 62 -16.27 21.48 37.78
CA TRP A 62 -17.21 20.37 37.81
C TRP A 62 -16.48 19.00 37.91
N VAL A 63 -15.44 18.80 37.14
CA VAL A 63 -14.60 17.59 37.15
C VAL A 63 -13.96 17.36 38.51
N LEU A 64 -13.39 18.43 39.10
CA LEU A 64 -12.72 18.35 40.40
C LEU A 64 -13.68 18.09 41.54
N HIS A 65 -14.89 18.67 41.51
CA HIS A 65 -15.89 18.46 42.53
C HIS A 65 -16.65 17.14 42.42
N ARG A 66 -16.59 16.46 41.25
CA ARG A 66 -17.30 15.22 41.02
C ARG A 66 -16.40 14.12 40.41
N PRO A 67 -15.31 13.74 41.12
CA PRO A 67 -14.32 12.81 40.56
C PRO A 67 -14.91 11.45 40.20
N ARG A 68 -15.86 10.93 41.00
CA ARG A 68 -16.52 9.63 40.70
C ARG A 68 -17.37 9.69 39.42
N ALA A 69 -18.14 10.77 39.25
CA ALA A 69 -18.93 10.96 38.02
C ALA A 69 -18.02 11.10 36.79
N THR A 70 -16.93 11.84 36.93
CA THR A 70 -15.94 12.01 35.85
C THR A 70 -15.31 10.66 35.44
N LEU A 71 -14.91 9.84 36.42
CA LEU A 71 -14.37 8.51 36.15
C LEU A 71 -15.40 7.59 35.50
N LEU A 72 -16.66 7.63 35.94
CA LEU A 72 -17.73 6.82 35.35
C LEU A 72 -18.02 7.26 33.89
N ILE A 73 -18.05 8.57 33.63
CA ILE A 73 -18.21 9.08 32.26
C ILE A 73 -17.02 8.67 31.39
N ALA A 74 -15.80 8.83 31.88
CA ALA A 74 -14.61 8.43 31.14
C ALA A 74 -14.61 6.91 30.83
N LEU A 75 -15.00 6.09 31.83
CA LEU A 75 -15.13 4.65 31.64
C LEU A 75 -16.24 4.31 30.64
N ALA A 76 -17.37 5.00 30.69
CA ALA A 76 -18.47 4.79 29.74
C ALA A 76 -18.05 5.17 28.31
N VAL A 77 -17.37 6.31 28.12
CA VAL A 77 -16.83 6.71 26.82
C VAL A 77 -15.79 5.72 26.33
N PHE A 78 -14.92 5.22 27.20
CA PHE A 78 -13.97 4.18 26.85
C PHE A 78 -14.67 2.86 26.44
N ALA A 79 -15.67 2.45 27.21
CA ALA A 79 -16.45 1.24 26.90
C ALA A 79 -17.21 1.36 25.57
N THR A 80 -17.75 2.55 25.24
CA THR A 80 -18.40 2.75 23.92
C THR A 80 -17.42 2.65 22.76
N SER A 81 -16.13 2.91 22.99
CA SER A 81 -15.08 2.73 21.97
C SER A 81 -14.81 1.27 21.64
N ALA A 82 -15.16 0.34 22.52
CA ALA A 82 -15.01 -1.09 22.28
C ALA A 82 -15.83 -1.58 21.08
N TRP A 83 -17.03 -0.99 20.88
CA TRP A 83 -17.89 -1.37 19.76
C TRP A 83 -17.29 -1.00 18.38
N PRO A 84 -16.87 0.22 18.08
CA PRO A 84 -16.19 0.50 16.80
C PRO A 84 -14.88 -0.26 16.65
N ILE A 85 -14.12 -0.46 17.75
CA ILE A 85 -12.87 -1.24 17.70
C ILE A 85 -13.15 -2.69 17.27
N SER A 86 -14.23 -3.30 17.75
CA SER A 86 -14.62 -4.66 17.36
C SER A 86 -15.07 -4.78 15.89
N GLN A 87 -15.45 -3.67 15.25
CA GLN A 87 -15.83 -3.60 13.84
C GLN A 87 -14.63 -3.27 12.92
N LEU A 88 -13.52 -2.80 13.49
CA LEU A 88 -12.30 -2.55 12.73
C LEU A 88 -11.69 -3.89 12.32
N GLY A 89 -11.63 -4.13 11.03
CA GLY A 89 -10.81 -5.20 10.47
C GLY A 89 -9.32 -4.90 10.60
N GLY A 90 -8.48 -5.91 10.41
CA GLY A 90 -7.03 -5.74 10.28
C GLY A 90 -6.64 -5.71 8.81
N GLU A 91 -6.13 -4.62 8.33
CA GLU A 91 -5.53 -4.50 7.01
C GLU A 91 -4.06 -4.09 7.13
N PHE A 92 -3.20 -4.81 6.41
CA PHE A 92 -1.78 -4.46 6.38
C PHE A 92 -1.56 -3.11 5.70
N MET A 93 -2.26 -2.89 4.59
CA MET A 93 -2.24 -1.66 3.84
C MET A 93 -3.61 -1.45 3.18
N PRO A 94 -4.30 -0.36 3.46
CA PRO A 94 -5.59 -0.10 2.81
C PRO A 94 -5.39 0.04 1.30
N PRO A 95 -6.41 -0.30 0.49
CA PRO A 95 -6.38 -0.06 -0.94
C PRO A 95 -6.20 1.46 -1.17
N MET A 96 -5.06 1.83 -1.72
CA MET A 96 -4.79 3.22 -2.10
C MET A 96 -5.10 3.40 -3.58
N ASP A 97 -5.86 4.43 -3.89
CA ASP A 97 -5.99 4.91 -5.25
C ASP A 97 -4.80 5.83 -5.55
N GLU A 98 -3.87 5.33 -6.35
CA GLU A 98 -2.65 6.05 -6.70
C GLU A 98 -2.84 6.94 -7.93
N GLY A 99 -4.04 6.90 -8.56
CA GLY A 99 -4.33 7.62 -9.80
C GLY A 99 -3.77 6.98 -11.06
N ASP A 100 -2.81 6.07 -10.92
CA ASP A 100 -2.18 5.30 -11.98
C ASP A 100 -2.38 3.80 -11.72
N LEU A 101 -2.27 2.98 -12.76
CA LEU A 101 -2.33 1.53 -12.67
C LEU A 101 -1.12 0.90 -13.37
N LEU A 102 -0.62 -0.19 -12.81
CA LEU A 102 0.43 -0.99 -13.41
C LEU A 102 -0.16 -2.29 -13.91
N TYR A 103 0.02 -2.56 -15.19
CA TYR A 103 -0.31 -3.83 -15.81
C TYR A 103 0.96 -4.70 -15.89
N MET A 104 0.92 -5.84 -15.23
CA MET A 104 2.06 -6.77 -15.14
C MET A 104 1.66 -8.18 -15.54
N PRO A 105 1.35 -8.44 -16.80
CA PRO A 105 1.01 -9.78 -17.24
C PRO A 105 2.19 -10.73 -17.06
N THR A 106 1.88 -12.01 -16.84
CA THR A 106 2.87 -13.07 -16.87
C THR A 106 2.73 -13.82 -18.19
N ALA A 107 3.82 -13.87 -18.93
CA ALA A 107 3.93 -14.62 -20.17
C ALA A 107 4.60 -15.98 -19.93
N LEU A 108 4.38 -16.92 -20.85
CA LEU A 108 5.05 -18.21 -20.82
C LEU A 108 6.57 -18.06 -21.04
N PRO A 109 7.41 -18.87 -20.38
CA PRO A 109 8.86 -18.87 -20.59
C PRO A 109 9.24 -19.15 -22.06
N GLY A 110 10.39 -18.60 -22.51
CA GLY A 110 10.92 -18.87 -23.85
C GLY A 110 10.50 -17.86 -24.92
N LEU A 111 9.93 -16.70 -24.55
CA LEU A 111 9.66 -15.61 -25.47
C LEU A 111 10.96 -15.05 -26.08
N SER A 112 10.96 -14.89 -27.42
CA SER A 112 12.00 -14.10 -28.09
C SER A 112 11.81 -12.60 -27.85
N ALA A 113 12.89 -11.81 -27.93
CA ALA A 113 12.81 -10.35 -27.80
C ALA A 113 11.84 -9.71 -28.81
N ALA A 114 11.82 -10.21 -30.05
CA ALA A 114 10.90 -9.73 -31.08
C ALA A 114 9.43 -9.99 -30.69
N LYS A 115 9.12 -11.21 -30.20
CA LYS A 115 7.76 -11.54 -29.77
C LYS A 115 7.34 -10.80 -28.51
N ALA A 116 8.26 -10.58 -27.59
CA ALA A 116 8.00 -9.75 -26.40
C ALA A 116 7.64 -8.30 -26.81
N SER A 117 8.41 -7.72 -27.74
CA SER A 117 8.12 -6.36 -28.26
C SER A 117 6.76 -6.29 -28.98
N GLU A 118 6.43 -7.29 -29.79
CA GLU A 118 5.13 -7.38 -30.49
C GLU A 118 3.97 -7.46 -29.49
N LEU A 119 4.06 -8.34 -28.49
CA LEU A 119 3.04 -8.52 -27.46
C LEU A 119 2.87 -7.26 -26.62
N LEU A 120 3.97 -6.61 -26.23
CA LEU A 120 3.92 -5.35 -25.49
C LEU A 120 3.16 -4.27 -26.26
N GLN A 121 3.51 -4.08 -27.54
CA GLN A 121 2.83 -3.10 -28.39
C GLN A 121 1.35 -3.45 -28.62
N GLN A 122 1.04 -4.74 -28.70
CA GLN A 122 -0.35 -5.20 -28.86
C GLN A 122 -1.17 -4.89 -27.60
N THR A 123 -0.66 -5.25 -26.42
CA THR A 123 -1.35 -5.01 -25.15
C THR A 123 -1.49 -3.50 -24.87
N ASP A 124 -0.46 -2.70 -25.12
CA ASP A 124 -0.49 -1.26 -24.93
C ASP A 124 -1.55 -0.58 -25.84
N ARG A 125 -1.68 -1.05 -27.09
CA ARG A 125 -2.75 -0.58 -27.98
C ARG A 125 -4.14 -0.96 -27.47
N MET A 126 -4.32 -2.18 -26.96
CA MET A 126 -5.59 -2.63 -26.38
C MET A 126 -5.95 -1.80 -25.15
N ILE A 127 -5.02 -1.55 -24.25
CA ILE A 127 -5.22 -0.71 -23.06
C ILE A 127 -5.66 0.70 -23.47
N ARG A 128 -5.03 1.26 -24.48
CA ARG A 128 -5.33 2.62 -24.97
C ARG A 128 -6.71 2.76 -25.59
N THR A 129 -7.42 1.68 -25.91
CA THR A 129 -8.80 1.73 -26.39
C THR A 129 -9.81 2.12 -25.31
N VAL A 130 -9.45 1.99 -24.03
CA VAL A 130 -10.31 2.35 -22.91
C VAL A 130 -10.36 3.87 -22.76
N PRO A 131 -11.54 4.51 -22.79
CA PRO A 131 -11.67 5.96 -22.89
C PRO A 131 -11.05 6.76 -21.75
N GLU A 132 -10.99 6.18 -20.55
CA GLU A 132 -10.41 6.79 -19.34
C GLU A 132 -8.88 6.81 -19.34
N VAL A 133 -8.25 6.08 -20.24
CA VAL A 133 -6.79 6.03 -20.35
C VAL A 133 -6.26 7.28 -21.03
N GLU A 134 -5.33 7.97 -20.41
CA GLU A 134 -4.63 9.14 -20.95
C GLU A 134 -3.35 8.72 -21.69
N THR A 135 -2.45 8.03 -20.97
CA THR A 135 -1.18 7.56 -21.52
C THR A 135 -0.88 6.13 -21.09
N VAL A 136 -0.19 5.42 -21.97
CA VAL A 136 0.29 4.05 -21.74
C VAL A 136 1.77 4.00 -22.06
N PHE A 137 2.55 3.51 -21.13
CA PHE A 137 4.00 3.30 -21.30
C PHE A 137 4.39 1.94 -20.78
N GLY A 138 4.82 1.07 -21.66
CA GLY A 138 5.21 -0.30 -21.34
C GLY A 138 6.70 -0.57 -21.58
N LYS A 139 7.27 -1.43 -20.73
CA LYS A 139 8.58 -2.06 -20.94
C LYS A 139 8.47 -3.58 -20.87
N ALA A 140 9.31 -4.31 -21.59
CA ALA A 140 9.46 -5.75 -21.50
C ALA A 140 10.92 -6.07 -21.14
N GLY A 141 11.11 -6.86 -20.10
CA GLY A 141 12.43 -7.25 -19.64
C GLY A 141 13.13 -6.18 -18.81
N ARG A 142 14.44 -6.33 -18.71
CA ARG A 142 15.30 -5.54 -17.83
C ARG A 142 15.56 -4.13 -18.39
N ALA A 143 15.40 -3.13 -17.54
CA ALA A 143 15.95 -1.81 -17.81
C ALA A 143 17.49 -1.83 -17.69
N ASP A 144 18.16 -0.85 -18.34
CA ASP A 144 19.62 -0.72 -18.28
C ASP A 144 20.08 -0.13 -16.93
N THR A 145 19.75 -0.86 -15.85
CA THR A 145 20.11 -0.52 -14.48
C THR A 145 20.59 -1.75 -13.73
N ALA A 146 21.47 -1.57 -12.74
CA ALA A 146 21.98 -2.67 -11.92
C ALA A 146 20.90 -3.27 -10.98
N THR A 147 19.82 -2.56 -10.73
CA THR A 147 18.80 -2.90 -9.72
C THR A 147 17.52 -3.50 -10.29
N ASP A 148 17.40 -3.67 -11.61
CA ASP A 148 16.23 -4.25 -12.25
C ASP A 148 16.52 -5.69 -12.69
N PRO A 149 16.08 -6.73 -11.95
CA PRO A 149 16.31 -8.13 -12.28
C PRO A 149 15.26 -8.71 -13.24
N ALA A 150 14.43 -7.88 -13.89
CA ALA A 150 13.27 -8.33 -14.66
C ALA A 150 13.68 -9.22 -15.85
N PRO A 151 13.17 -10.47 -15.97
CA PRO A 151 13.37 -11.32 -17.14
C PRO A 151 12.56 -10.78 -18.34
N LEU A 152 12.91 -11.21 -19.54
CA LEU A 152 12.25 -10.76 -20.78
C LEU A 152 10.73 -11.08 -20.82
N VAL A 153 10.29 -12.09 -20.10
CA VAL A 153 8.87 -12.49 -19.98
C VAL A 153 8.08 -11.60 -19.01
N MET A 154 8.75 -10.70 -18.32
CA MET A 154 8.14 -9.75 -17.40
C MET A 154 7.83 -8.45 -18.14
N PHE A 155 6.54 -8.18 -18.28
CA PHE A 155 6.02 -6.93 -18.82
C PHE A 155 5.61 -6.02 -17.69
N GLU A 156 5.88 -4.74 -17.84
CA GLU A 156 5.46 -3.68 -16.92
C GLU A 156 4.94 -2.52 -17.73
N THR A 157 3.63 -2.33 -17.73
CA THR A 157 2.99 -1.20 -18.43
C THR A 157 2.35 -0.27 -17.42
N THR A 158 2.84 0.95 -17.34
CA THR A 158 2.24 2.02 -16.54
C THR A 158 1.13 2.67 -17.33
N ILE A 159 -0.05 2.75 -16.71
CA ILE A 159 -1.27 3.32 -17.28
C ILE A 159 -1.64 4.54 -16.46
N ARG A 160 -1.62 5.68 -17.10
CA ARG A 160 -2.08 6.93 -16.51
C ARG A 160 -3.51 7.21 -16.96
N PHE A 161 -4.34 7.56 -16.00
CA PHE A 161 -5.74 7.86 -16.28
C PHE A 161 -5.98 9.36 -16.41
N LYS A 162 -7.01 9.71 -17.18
CA LYS A 162 -7.56 11.06 -17.23
C LYS A 162 -8.09 11.49 -15.86
N PRO A 163 -8.21 12.80 -15.60
CA PRO A 163 -8.91 13.29 -14.42
C PRO A 163 -10.30 12.68 -14.28
N ARG A 164 -10.75 12.42 -13.03
CA ARG A 164 -12.00 11.69 -12.75
C ARG A 164 -13.26 12.35 -13.28
N ASP A 165 -13.24 13.67 -13.43
CA ASP A 165 -14.32 14.46 -14.04
C ASP A 165 -14.53 14.17 -15.54
N GLN A 166 -13.51 13.57 -16.19
CA GLN A 166 -13.56 13.16 -17.59
C GLN A 166 -13.91 11.68 -17.77
N TRP A 167 -14.15 10.95 -16.69
CA TRP A 167 -14.52 9.54 -16.77
C TRP A 167 -15.99 9.40 -17.16
N ARG A 168 -16.32 8.25 -17.76
CA ARG A 168 -17.72 7.91 -18.08
C ARG A 168 -18.58 7.91 -16.80
N PRO A 169 -19.85 8.36 -16.87
CA PRO A 169 -20.75 8.36 -15.71
C PRO A 169 -20.85 6.98 -15.03
N GLY A 170 -20.66 6.94 -13.71
CA GLY A 170 -20.73 5.71 -12.92
C GLY A 170 -19.52 4.78 -13.04
N MET A 171 -18.43 5.23 -13.67
CA MET A 171 -17.16 4.51 -13.69
C MET A 171 -16.48 4.63 -12.33
N THR A 172 -16.07 3.49 -11.75
CA THR A 172 -15.27 3.40 -10.52
C THR A 172 -13.91 2.78 -10.85
N PRO A 173 -12.88 2.90 -9.99
CA PRO A 173 -11.60 2.24 -10.20
C PRO A 173 -11.73 0.73 -10.44
N GLU A 174 -12.61 0.07 -9.71
CA GLU A 174 -12.85 -1.37 -9.84
C GLU A 174 -13.44 -1.71 -11.23
N LYS A 175 -14.47 -0.97 -11.65
CA LYS A 175 -15.07 -1.15 -12.99
C LYS A 175 -14.08 -0.81 -14.11
N LEU A 176 -13.16 0.12 -13.85
CA LEU A 176 -12.13 0.46 -14.81
C LEU A 176 -11.13 -0.69 -14.99
N VAL A 177 -10.74 -1.34 -13.90
CA VAL A 177 -9.91 -2.55 -13.95
C VAL A 177 -10.64 -3.68 -14.70
N GLU A 178 -11.94 -3.88 -14.44
CA GLU A 178 -12.76 -4.85 -15.19
C GLU A 178 -12.81 -4.52 -16.69
N ALA A 179 -12.99 -3.25 -17.05
CA ALA A 179 -13.02 -2.81 -18.45
C ALA A 179 -11.67 -3.03 -19.14
N LEU A 180 -10.56 -2.76 -18.45
CA LEU A 180 -9.21 -3.04 -18.93
C LEU A 180 -8.98 -4.55 -19.11
N ASP A 181 -9.40 -5.36 -18.14
CA ASP A 181 -9.26 -6.82 -18.21
C ASP A 181 -10.07 -7.43 -19.35
N GLN A 182 -11.23 -6.85 -19.66
CA GLN A 182 -12.04 -7.25 -20.81
C GLN A 182 -11.41 -6.80 -22.13
N ALA A 183 -10.79 -5.62 -22.17
CA ALA A 183 -10.14 -5.09 -23.38
C ALA A 183 -8.87 -5.87 -23.71
N VAL A 184 -8.11 -6.32 -22.70
CA VAL A 184 -6.83 -7.00 -22.88
C VAL A 184 -7.02 -8.51 -22.67
N ARG A 185 -7.38 -9.20 -23.75
CA ARG A 185 -7.49 -10.67 -23.76
C ARG A 185 -6.55 -11.25 -24.79
N VAL A 186 -5.35 -11.62 -24.35
CA VAL A 186 -4.33 -12.23 -25.19
C VAL A 186 -4.10 -13.66 -24.72
N PRO A 187 -4.32 -14.68 -25.58
CA PRO A 187 -4.05 -16.07 -25.22
C PRO A 187 -2.59 -16.25 -24.77
N GLY A 188 -2.39 -16.94 -23.64
CA GLY A 188 -1.06 -17.18 -23.08
C GLY A 188 -0.51 -16.05 -22.18
N LEU A 189 -1.26 -14.96 -21.98
CA LEU A 189 -0.95 -13.96 -20.97
C LEU A 189 -1.96 -14.04 -19.82
N ALA A 190 -1.46 -14.06 -18.58
CA ALA A 190 -2.28 -13.92 -17.38
C ALA A 190 -2.20 -12.46 -16.92
N ASN A 191 -3.34 -11.78 -16.94
CA ASN A 191 -3.41 -10.36 -16.57
C ASN A 191 -3.25 -10.17 -15.07
N ILE A 192 -2.45 -9.18 -14.68
CA ILE A 192 -2.32 -8.70 -13.30
C ILE A 192 -2.39 -7.17 -13.33
N TRP A 193 -3.33 -6.62 -12.59
CA TRP A 193 -3.59 -5.18 -12.46
C TRP A 193 -3.34 -4.76 -11.03
N VAL A 194 -2.35 -3.90 -10.80
CA VAL A 194 -1.93 -3.51 -9.46
C VAL A 194 -1.58 -2.02 -9.40
N PRO A 195 -1.80 -1.35 -8.26
CA PRO A 195 -1.27 -0.02 -8.05
C PRO A 195 0.27 -0.04 -8.02
N PRO A 196 0.97 0.92 -8.66
CA PRO A 196 2.43 0.88 -8.82
C PRO A 196 3.21 0.84 -7.50
N ILE A 197 2.87 1.72 -6.55
CA ILE A 197 3.55 1.81 -5.23
C ILE A 197 3.24 0.57 -4.40
N ARG A 198 1.98 0.18 -4.34
CA ARG A 198 1.53 -1.03 -3.62
C ARG A 198 2.27 -2.27 -4.11
N ASN A 199 2.33 -2.45 -5.43
CA ASN A 199 3.03 -3.58 -6.03
C ASN A 199 4.52 -3.59 -5.67
N ARG A 200 5.18 -2.43 -5.67
CA ARG A 200 6.59 -2.32 -5.30
C ARG A 200 6.82 -2.77 -3.86
N ILE A 201 5.94 -2.39 -2.93
CA ILE A 201 6.01 -2.79 -1.52
C ILE A 201 5.76 -4.29 -1.38
N ASP A 202 4.73 -4.82 -2.04
CA ASP A 202 4.39 -6.25 -1.99
C ASP A 202 5.54 -7.10 -2.56
N MET A 203 6.11 -6.72 -3.69
CA MET A 203 7.26 -7.41 -4.29
C MET A 203 8.51 -7.39 -3.39
N LEU A 204 8.81 -6.26 -2.74
CA LEU A 204 9.94 -6.16 -1.81
C LEU A 204 9.72 -6.99 -0.54
N ALA A 205 8.48 -7.04 -0.04
CA ALA A 205 8.14 -7.76 1.17
C ALA A 205 8.02 -9.28 0.96
N THR A 206 7.39 -9.70 -0.13
CA THR A 206 7.03 -11.10 -0.38
C THR A 206 7.82 -11.76 -1.52
N GLY A 207 8.36 -10.96 -2.44
CA GLY A 207 8.96 -11.41 -3.69
C GLY A 207 7.94 -11.90 -4.71
N ILE A 208 6.65 -11.56 -4.55
CA ILE A 208 5.53 -12.00 -5.39
C ILE A 208 4.82 -10.77 -5.95
N LYS A 209 4.40 -10.83 -7.22
CA LYS A 209 3.73 -9.72 -7.93
C LYS A 209 2.24 -9.55 -7.58
N SER A 210 1.66 -10.53 -6.90
CA SER A 210 0.24 -10.56 -6.55
C SER A 210 0.03 -10.41 -5.04
N PRO A 211 -1.14 -9.92 -4.58
CA PRO A 211 -1.46 -9.78 -3.16
C PRO A 211 -1.40 -11.09 -2.39
N VAL A 212 -1.70 -12.21 -3.06
CA VAL A 212 -1.67 -13.55 -2.48
C VAL A 212 -0.72 -14.42 -3.28
N GLY A 213 0.19 -15.08 -2.61
CA GLY A 213 1.12 -15.99 -3.24
C GLY A 213 1.38 -17.24 -2.39
N VAL A 214 1.45 -18.37 -3.07
CA VAL A 214 1.80 -19.66 -2.45
C VAL A 214 3.22 -20.01 -2.89
N LYS A 215 4.14 -20.13 -1.93
CA LYS A 215 5.52 -20.54 -2.20
C LYS A 215 5.65 -22.04 -1.99
N VAL A 216 5.95 -22.75 -3.07
CA VAL A 216 6.29 -24.18 -3.05
C VAL A 216 7.82 -24.30 -3.04
N SER A 217 8.36 -25.03 -2.07
CA SER A 217 9.81 -25.23 -1.94
C SER A 217 10.13 -26.71 -1.72
N GLY A 218 11.27 -27.13 -2.26
CA GLY A 218 11.74 -28.52 -2.16
C GLY A 218 13.14 -28.67 -2.79
N ALA A 219 13.70 -29.86 -2.70
CA ALA A 219 15.02 -30.18 -3.26
C ALA A 219 14.95 -30.55 -4.76
N ASP A 220 13.80 -31.02 -5.25
CA ASP A 220 13.59 -31.45 -6.63
C ASP A 220 12.73 -30.45 -7.39
N LEU A 221 13.30 -29.83 -8.42
CA LEU A 221 12.62 -28.84 -9.26
C LEU A 221 11.43 -29.42 -10.04
N GLN A 222 11.49 -30.68 -10.46
CA GLN A 222 10.40 -31.33 -11.19
C GLN A 222 9.20 -31.57 -10.26
N ALA A 223 9.47 -31.95 -9.00
CA ALA A 223 8.43 -32.12 -7.99
C ALA A 223 7.79 -30.76 -7.66
N ILE A 224 8.59 -29.68 -7.54
CA ILE A 224 8.09 -28.32 -7.30
C ILE A 224 7.17 -27.89 -8.44
N ASP A 225 7.57 -28.07 -9.71
CA ASP A 225 6.78 -27.66 -10.86
C ASP A 225 5.44 -28.42 -10.94
N ARG A 226 5.45 -29.72 -10.68
CA ARG A 226 4.23 -30.53 -10.63
C ARG A 226 3.29 -30.08 -9.52
N ILE A 227 3.79 -29.90 -8.29
CA ILE A 227 2.99 -29.46 -7.15
C ILE A 227 2.45 -28.05 -7.39
N ALA A 228 3.26 -27.14 -7.94
CA ALA A 228 2.83 -25.80 -8.27
C ALA A 228 1.67 -25.80 -9.29
N ALA A 229 1.72 -26.70 -10.29
CA ALA A 229 0.64 -26.88 -11.25
C ALA A 229 -0.66 -27.40 -10.58
N GLU A 230 -0.53 -28.33 -9.64
CA GLU A 230 -1.68 -28.84 -8.89
C GLU A 230 -2.30 -27.73 -8.02
N VAL A 231 -1.47 -26.94 -7.33
CA VAL A 231 -1.91 -25.76 -6.54
C VAL A 231 -2.62 -24.73 -7.43
N GLU A 232 -2.09 -24.45 -8.62
CA GLU A 232 -2.74 -23.56 -9.60
C GLU A 232 -4.12 -24.07 -9.98
N ALA A 233 -4.25 -25.37 -10.29
CA ALA A 233 -5.51 -25.98 -10.68
C ALA A 233 -6.55 -25.87 -9.55
N VAL A 234 -6.15 -26.15 -8.32
CA VAL A 234 -7.03 -26.02 -7.15
C VAL A 234 -7.39 -24.56 -6.88
N ALA A 235 -6.42 -23.64 -6.94
CA ALA A 235 -6.67 -22.22 -6.69
C ALA A 235 -7.72 -21.63 -7.65
N LYS A 236 -7.71 -22.04 -8.93
CA LYS A 236 -8.71 -21.62 -9.92
C LYS A 236 -10.15 -22.05 -9.61
N THR A 237 -10.34 -23.03 -8.75
CA THR A 237 -11.67 -23.50 -8.33
C THR A 237 -12.21 -22.78 -7.11
N VAL A 238 -11.38 -21.98 -6.43
CA VAL A 238 -11.77 -21.29 -5.19
C VAL A 238 -12.60 -20.04 -5.53
N PRO A 239 -13.82 -19.91 -4.96
CA PRO A 239 -14.62 -18.71 -5.15
C PRO A 239 -13.89 -17.44 -4.69
N GLY A 240 -13.90 -16.40 -5.53
CA GLY A 240 -13.21 -15.13 -5.25
C GLY A 240 -11.79 -15.05 -5.83
N VAL A 241 -11.26 -16.11 -6.41
CA VAL A 241 -10.00 -16.09 -7.16
C VAL A 241 -10.31 -15.74 -8.62
N SER A 242 -9.87 -14.58 -9.08
CA SER A 242 -10.05 -14.12 -10.46
C SER A 242 -9.05 -14.78 -11.42
N SER A 243 -7.83 -15.03 -10.97
CA SER A 243 -6.79 -15.72 -11.73
C SER A 243 -5.79 -16.38 -10.79
N ALA A 244 -5.20 -17.49 -11.23
CA ALA A 244 -4.08 -18.15 -10.57
C ALA A 244 -3.10 -18.62 -11.64
N LEU A 245 -1.82 -18.41 -11.41
CA LEU A 245 -0.75 -18.85 -12.30
C LEU A 245 0.44 -19.35 -11.48
N ALA A 246 0.92 -20.54 -11.80
CA ALA A 246 2.19 -21.04 -11.28
C ALA A 246 3.34 -20.55 -12.17
N GLU A 247 4.36 -19.94 -11.58
CA GLU A 247 5.61 -19.68 -12.30
C GLU A 247 6.26 -21.01 -12.66
N ARG A 248 6.53 -21.20 -13.94
CA ARG A 248 7.15 -22.41 -14.47
C ARG A 248 8.66 -22.26 -14.50
N LEU A 249 9.35 -23.23 -13.94
CA LEU A 249 10.82 -23.28 -13.93
C LEU A 249 11.39 -23.91 -15.20
N SER A 250 10.55 -24.55 -16.01
CA SER A 250 10.94 -25.28 -17.20
C SER A 250 11.07 -24.37 -18.42
N GLY A 251 12.25 -24.27 -19.02
CA GLY A 251 12.46 -23.74 -20.37
C GLY A 251 13.63 -22.79 -20.57
N GLY A 252 14.27 -22.25 -19.55
CA GLY A 252 15.46 -21.42 -19.70
C GLY A 252 16.72 -22.16 -19.25
N ARG A 253 17.60 -22.52 -20.19
CA ARG A 253 19.01 -22.76 -19.83
C ARG A 253 19.63 -21.36 -19.60
N TYR A 254 19.86 -21.00 -18.34
CA TYR A 254 20.70 -19.87 -18.02
C TYR A 254 22.14 -20.31 -18.11
N VAL A 255 22.91 -19.70 -19.01
CA VAL A 255 24.37 -19.83 -19.11
C VAL A 255 24.98 -18.70 -18.30
#